data_0d3bb8906f853877ff004091ad489642
#
_entry.id   0d3bb8906f853877ff004091ad489642
#
_cell.length_a   1.000
_cell.length_b   1.000
_cell.length_c   1.000
_cell.angle_alpha   90.00
_cell.angle_beta   90.00
_cell.angle_gamma   90.00
#
_symmetry.space_group_name_H-M   'P 1'
#
loop_
_entity.id
_entity.type
_entity.pdbx_description
1 polymer ?
#
loop_
_entity_poly.entity_id
_entity_poly.type
_entity_poly.pdbx_seq_one_letter_code
_entity_poly.pdbx_strand_id
1 'polypeptide(L)'
;LSSFASAISGSSFSRGTTFLKNKLRKEVFSSSINIFDDPLIEKGLGSQPFDSEGVTSNKLSLVENGKLQNIFLDTYNSNILGVETNGRSGGSTNLYFENGKNTLKEIIQAQKKSLYITDLIGRGSDTITGDYSVGASGILIENGELGYAVNEITIAGNLLDMYKNLDLANDLEFTYATNSPSIIVNQMTIAGK
;
A
#
# COMPACT_ATOMS: atom_id res chain seq x y z
N LEU A 1 0.12 1.79 2.19
CA LEU A 1 0.46 0.42 2.58
C LEU A 1 -0.30 -0.06 3.83
N SER A 2 -0.47 0.76 4.87
CA SER A 2 -1.14 0.32 6.12
C SER A 2 -2.57 -0.19 5.89
N SER A 3 -3.37 0.50 5.07
CA SER A 3 -4.72 0.03 4.70
C SER A 3 -4.69 -1.28 3.92
N PHE A 4 -3.71 -1.45 3.02
CA PHE A 4 -3.50 -2.71 2.31
C PHE A 4 -3.13 -3.84 3.27
N ALA A 5 -2.17 -3.62 4.17
CA ALA A 5 -1.77 -4.60 5.18
C ALA A 5 -2.95 -5.07 6.04
N SER A 6 -3.80 -4.15 6.47
CA SER A 6 -5.03 -4.48 7.22
C SER A 6 -6.02 -5.28 6.39
N ALA A 7 -6.17 -4.93 5.11
CA ALA A 7 -7.09 -5.62 4.19
C ALA A 7 -6.65 -7.05 3.86
N ILE A 8 -5.34 -7.36 3.90
CA ILE A 8 -4.79 -8.70 3.65
C ILE A 8 -4.47 -9.49 4.91
N SER A 9 -4.98 -9.08 6.08
CA SER A 9 -4.86 -9.90 7.29
C SER A 9 -5.65 -11.20 7.17
N GLY A 10 -5.12 -12.29 7.72
CA GLY A 10 -5.80 -13.59 7.75
C GLY A 10 -7.19 -13.51 8.35
N SER A 11 -7.36 -12.69 9.40
CA SER A 11 -8.66 -12.48 10.04
C SER A 11 -9.66 -11.76 9.14
N SER A 12 -9.24 -10.79 8.34
CA SER A 12 -10.11 -10.11 7.37
C SER A 12 -10.55 -11.06 6.25
N PHE A 13 -9.64 -11.92 5.78
CA PHE A 13 -9.94 -12.92 4.75
C PHE A 13 -10.84 -14.04 5.26
N SER A 14 -10.54 -14.62 6.42
CA SER A 14 -11.34 -15.71 6.99
C SER A 14 -12.78 -15.29 7.34
N ARG A 15 -12.96 -14.04 7.78
CA ARG A 15 -14.30 -13.47 8.04
C ARG A 15 -14.98 -12.91 6.78
N GLY A 16 -14.25 -12.74 5.69
CA GLY A 16 -14.74 -12.08 4.48
C GLY A 16 -15.03 -10.60 4.64
N THR A 17 -14.37 -9.93 5.59
CA THR A 17 -14.52 -8.50 5.91
C THR A 17 -13.42 -7.65 5.26
N THR A 18 -13.17 -7.87 3.98
CA THR A 18 -12.20 -7.11 3.18
C THR A 18 -12.69 -6.94 1.75
N PHE A 19 -12.47 -5.76 1.18
CA PHE A 19 -12.74 -5.49 -0.25
C PHE A 19 -11.87 -6.37 -1.18
N LEU A 20 -10.80 -6.98 -0.65
CA LEU A 20 -9.94 -7.93 -1.37
C LEU A 20 -10.44 -9.38 -1.29
N LYS A 21 -11.61 -9.63 -0.70
CA LYS A 21 -12.24 -10.94 -0.69
C LYS A 21 -12.29 -11.52 -2.11
N ASN A 22 -11.88 -12.78 -2.27
CA ASN A 22 -11.82 -13.47 -3.56
C ASN A 22 -10.82 -12.86 -4.58
N LYS A 23 -9.87 -12.03 -4.14
CA LYS A 23 -8.84 -11.43 -5.00
C LYS A 23 -7.48 -12.12 -4.91
N LEU A 24 -7.32 -13.15 -4.07
CA LEU A 24 -6.08 -13.93 -4.03
C LEU A 24 -5.79 -14.53 -5.41
N ARG A 25 -4.55 -14.40 -5.88
CA ARG A 25 -4.08 -14.77 -7.24
C ARG A 25 -4.67 -13.94 -8.38
N LYS A 26 -5.36 -12.82 -8.09
CA LYS A 26 -5.93 -11.91 -9.10
C LYS A 26 -5.23 -10.57 -9.09
N GLU A 27 -5.37 -9.84 -10.19
CA GLU A 27 -4.87 -8.48 -10.32
C GLU A 27 -5.64 -7.53 -9.40
N VAL A 28 -4.89 -6.84 -8.54
CA VAL A 28 -5.38 -5.83 -7.60
C VAL A 28 -4.64 -4.51 -7.73
N PHE A 29 -3.43 -4.53 -8.27
CA PHE A 29 -2.61 -3.37 -8.57
C PHE A 29 -2.30 -3.27 -10.06
N SER A 30 -1.71 -2.15 -10.49
CA SER A 30 -1.04 -2.04 -11.78
C SER A 30 0.03 -3.15 -11.91
N SER A 31 0.25 -3.67 -13.12
CA SER A 31 1.20 -4.75 -13.38
C SER A 31 2.68 -4.37 -13.12
N SER A 32 2.98 -3.10 -12.94
CA SER A 32 4.30 -2.61 -12.53
C SER A 32 4.59 -2.77 -11.04
N ILE A 33 3.58 -3.09 -10.23
CA ILE A 33 3.66 -3.02 -8.77
C ILE A 33 4.06 -4.38 -8.18
N ASN A 34 5.11 -4.34 -7.36
CA ASN A 34 5.52 -5.43 -6.48
C ASN A 34 5.54 -4.93 -5.02
N ILE A 35 5.04 -5.77 -4.09
CA ILE A 35 5.03 -5.47 -2.65
C ILE A 35 5.59 -6.67 -1.91
N PHE A 36 6.54 -6.40 -1.05
CA PHE A 36 7.21 -7.40 -0.23
C PHE A 36 7.05 -7.10 1.26
N ASP A 37 7.08 -8.16 2.05
CA ASP A 37 7.28 -8.11 3.50
C ASP A 37 8.49 -8.97 3.85
N ASP A 38 9.56 -8.34 4.31
CA ASP A 38 10.85 -9.00 4.53
C ASP A 38 11.28 -8.87 6.01
N PRO A 39 11.16 -9.96 6.80
CA PRO A 39 11.52 -9.97 8.21
C PRO A 39 13.04 -10.05 8.44
N LEU A 40 13.84 -10.22 7.39
CA LEU A 40 15.27 -10.50 7.50
C LEU A 40 16.16 -9.33 7.02
N ILE A 41 15.57 -8.15 6.79
CA ILE A 41 16.36 -6.94 6.45
C ILE A 41 17.29 -6.63 7.61
N GLU A 42 18.60 -6.56 7.34
CA GLU A 42 19.60 -6.22 8.36
C GLU A 42 19.30 -4.84 8.97
N LYS A 43 19.18 -4.79 10.31
CA LYS A 43 18.81 -3.57 11.07
C LYS A 43 17.45 -2.98 10.71
N GLY A 44 16.58 -3.71 10.00
CA GLY A 44 15.20 -3.29 9.74
C GLY A 44 14.39 -3.21 11.02
N LEU A 45 13.57 -2.17 11.18
CA LEU A 45 12.83 -1.92 12.43
C LEU A 45 11.77 -2.99 12.73
N GLY A 46 11.27 -3.69 11.71
CA GLY A 46 10.32 -4.80 11.85
C GLY A 46 10.98 -6.18 11.74
N SER A 47 12.32 -6.26 11.72
CA SER A 47 13.00 -7.54 11.49
C SER A 47 12.89 -8.47 12.67
N GLN A 48 12.56 -9.73 12.38
CA GLN A 48 12.40 -10.81 13.36
C GLN A 48 12.62 -12.17 12.71
N PRO A 49 13.28 -13.13 13.37
CA PRO A 49 13.55 -14.45 12.80
C PRO A 49 12.33 -15.38 12.80
N PHE A 50 11.36 -15.12 13.66
CA PHE A 50 10.11 -15.87 13.82
C PHE A 50 9.00 -14.94 14.29
N ASP A 51 7.76 -15.32 14.01
CA ASP A 51 6.57 -14.56 14.39
C ASP A 51 6.14 -14.78 15.84
N SER A 52 5.00 -14.23 16.27
CA SER A 52 4.48 -14.34 17.64
C SER A 52 4.09 -15.76 18.05
N GLU A 53 3.98 -16.69 17.10
CA GLU A 53 3.69 -18.12 17.34
C GLU A 53 4.94 -18.99 17.26
N GLY A 54 6.13 -18.39 17.05
CA GLY A 54 7.40 -19.10 16.91
C GLY A 54 7.60 -19.71 15.50
N VAL A 55 6.77 -19.36 14.54
CA VAL A 55 6.91 -19.84 13.16
C VAL A 55 7.99 -19.01 12.45
N THR A 56 8.95 -19.72 11.83
CA THR A 56 10.04 -19.06 11.08
C THR A 56 9.48 -18.13 10.00
N SER A 57 9.96 -16.91 10.00
CA SER A 57 9.57 -15.89 9.04
C SER A 57 10.58 -15.78 7.89
N ASN A 58 10.10 -15.74 6.66
CA ASN A 58 10.90 -15.55 5.47
C ASN A 58 10.35 -14.38 4.64
N LYS A 59 11.15 -13.87 3.69
CA LYS A 59 10.68 -12.86 2.75
C LYS A 59 9.44 -13.35 2.01
N LEU A 60 8.38 -12.55 2.03
CA LEU A 60 7.09 -12.87 1.45
C LEU A 60 6.75 -11.88 0.33
N SER A 61 6.52 -12.38 -0.88
CA SER A 61 5.94 -11.59 -1.96
C SER A 61 4.43 -11.50 -1.73
N LEU A 62 3.94 -10.32 -1.38
CA LEU A 62 2.51 -10.07 -1.18
C LEU A 62 1.81 -9.75 -2.50
N VAL A 63 2.47 -8.93 -3.34
CA VAL A 63 2.01 -8.60 -4.69
C VAL A 63 3.16 -8.80 -5.65
N GLU A 64 2.89 -9.47 -6.75
CA GLU A 64 3.86 -9.71 -7.82
C GLU A 64 3.22 -9.40 -9.17
N ASN A 65 3.80 -8.46 -9.91
CA ASN A 65 3.27 -7.97 -11.18
C ASN A 65 1.77 -7.59 -11.07
N GLY A 66 1.42 -6.87 -10.01
CA GLY A 66 0.07 -6.41 -9.72
C GLY A 66 -0.89 -7.46 -9.16
N LYS A 67 -0.50 -8.74 -9.07
CA LYS A 67 -1.34 -9.83 -8.57
C LYS A 67 -1.11 -10.08 -7.09
N LEU A 68 -2.19 -10.14 -6.30
CA LEU A 68 -2.13 -10.51 -4.89
C LEU A 68 -1.70 -11.97 -4.75
N GLN A 69 -0.50 -12.24 -4.26
CA GLN A 69 0.07 -13.58 -4.14
C GLN A 69 -0.16 -14.20 -2.78
N ASN A 70 0.00 -13.42 -1.73
CA ASN A 70 -0.07 -13.88 -0.35
C ASN A 70 -0.84 -12.89 0.53
N ILE A 71 -1.31 -13.38 1.67
CA ILE A 71 -1.91 -12.63 2.76
C ILE A 71 -1.16 -12.95 4.05
N PHE A 72 -1.33 -12.15 5.10
CA PHE A 72 -0.71 -12.44 6.39
C PHE A 72 -1.48 -13.54 7.12
N LEU A 73 -0.81 -14.64 7.46
CA LEU A 73 -1.43 -15.82 8.06
C LEU A 73 -0.78 -16.19 9.39
N ASP A 74 -1.60 -16.25 10.43
CA ASP A 74 -1.34 -16.97 11.67
C ASP A 74 -1.85 -18.41 11.58
N THR A 75 -1.55 -19.24 12.57
CA THR A 75 -1.98 -20.64 12.61
C THR A 75 -3.50 -20.81 12.66
N TYR A 76 -4.21 -19.93 13.38
CA TYR A 76 -5.66 -20.02 13.49
C TYR A 76 -6.36 -19.73 12.16
N ASN A 77 -6.02 -18.60 11.51
CA ASN A 77 -6.64 -18.22 10.26
C ASN A 77 -6.21 -19.11 9.08
N SER A 78 -4.97 -19.63 9.10
CA SER A 78 -4.50 -20.60 8.11
C SER A 78 -5.31 -21.90 8.15
N ASN A 79 -5.62 -22.40 9.34
CA ASN A 79 -6.46 -23.58 9.52
C ASN A 79 -7.90 -23.36 9.00
N ILE A 80 -8.51 -22.18 9.27
CA ILE A 80 -9.83 -21.84 8.74
C ILE A 80 -9.83 -21.78 7.20
N LEU A 81 -8.77 -21.25 6.62
CA LEU A 81 -8.65 -21.10 5.17
C LEU A 81 -8.15 -22.36 4.45
N GLY A 82 -7.73 -23.38 5.20
CA GLY A 82 -7.21 -24.64 4.66
C GLY A 82 -5.85 -24.48 3.95
N VAL A 83 -4.99 -23.57 4.45
CA VAL A 83 -3.65 -23.29 3.90
C VAL A 83 -2.61 -23.32 5.01
N GLU A 84 -1.32 -23.35 4.67
CA GLU A 84 -0.24 -23.28 5.64
C GLU A 84 -0.02 -21.85 6.13
N THR A 85 0.38 -21.70 7.40
CA THR A 85 0.84 -20.42 7.96
C THR A 85 2.13 -19.98 7.27
N ASN A 86 2.37 -18.67 7.24
CA ASN A 86 3.55 -18.09 6.59
C ASN A 86 4.41 -17.22 7.51
N GLY A 87 4.31 -17.46 8.82
CA GLY A 87 5.12 -16.76 9.80
C GLY A 87 4.77 -15.28 9.92
N ARG A 88 3.47 -14.95 9.89
CA ARG A 88 2.95 -13.56 10.00
C ARG A 88 1.88 -13.42 11.09
N SER A 89 1.95 -14.23 12.13
CA SER A 89 1.23 -13.98 13.36
C SER A 89 1.76 -12.69 13.99
N GLY A 90 0.89 -11.67 14.08
CA GLY A 90 1.28 -10.31 14.46
C GLY A 90 1.28 -9.31 13.30
N GLY A 91 1.16 -9.76 12.05
CA GLY A 91 1.03 -8.90 10.86
C GLY A 91 2.34 -8.70 10.09
N SER A 92 2.49 -7.51 9.48
CA SER A 92 3.66 -7.17 8.68
C SER A 92 4.93 -6.99 9.52
N THR A 93 6.06 -7.25 8.89
CA THR A 93 7.41 -7.00 9.42
C THR A 93 8.01 -5.75 8.79
N ASN A 94 8.91 -5.87 7.82
CA ASN A 94 9.34 -4.74 7.01
C ASN A 94 8.58 -4.78 5.68
N LEU A 95 7.48 -4.04 5.63
CA LEU A 95 6.58 -3.97 4.47
C LEU A 95 7.00 -2.83 3.55
N TYR A 96 7.17 -3.11 2.25
CA TYR A 96 7.57 -2.08 1.30
C TYR A 96 7.08 -2.35 -0.12
N PHE A 97 6.92 -1.26 -0.88
CA PHE A 97 6.87 -1.31 -2.34
C PHE A 97 8.26 -1.45 -2.93
N GLU A 98 8.41 -2.19 -4.01
CA GLU A 98 9.59 -2.09 -4.86
C GLU A 98 9.65 -0.72 -5.55
N ASN A 99 10.85 -0.22 -5.85
CA ASN A 99 11.02 1.05 -6.56
C ASN A 99 10.37 1.03 -7.95
N GLY A 100 9.78 2.17 -8.31
CA GLY A 100 9.41 2.47 -9.69
C GLY A 100 10.65 2.76 -10.57
N LYS A 101 10.40 3.21 -11.80
CA LYS A 101 11.47 3.47 -12.79
C LYS A 101 11.90 4.93 -12.83
N ASN A 102 10.95 5.84 -12.64
CA ASN A 102 11.14 7.28 -12.83
C ASN A 102 11.46 7.96 -11.50
N THR A 103 12.23 9.03 -11.55
CA THR A 103 12.43 9.91 -10.40
C THR A 103 11.16 10.71 -10.11
N LEU A 104 10.97 11.14 -8.86
CA LEU A 104 9.86 12.03 -8.50
C LEU A 104 9.85 13.31 -9.37
N LYS A 105 11.03 13.85 -9.69
CA LYS A 105 11.17 15.03 -10.56
C LYS A 105 10.63 14.78 -11.97
N GLU A 106 10.99 13.67 -12.59
CA GLU A 106 10.48 13.30 -13.93
C GLU A 106 8.97 13.11 -13.91
N ILE A 107 8.43 12.51 -12.84
CA ILE A 107 6.99 12.33 -12.66
C ILE A 107 6.28 13.68 -12.57
N ILE A 108 6.80 14.61 -11.76
CA ILE A 108 6.23 15.97 -11.64
C ILE A 108 6.25 16.69 -13.00
N GLN A 109 7.39 16.65 -13.70
CA GLN A 109 7.55 17.29 -15.01
C GLN A 109 6.62 16.74 -16.09
N ALA A 110 6.18 15.49 -15.97
CA ALA A 110 5.24 14.86 -16.90
C ALA A 110 3.77 15.27 -16.64
N GLN A 111 3.45 15.93 -15.52
CA GLN A 111 2.09 16.27 -15.15
C GLN A 111 1.63 17.59 -15.80
N LYS A 112 0.49 17.58 -16.47
CA LYS A 112 -0.16 18.82 -16.94
C LYS A 112 -0.85 19.56 -15.79
N LYS A 113 -1.59 18.82 -14.96
CA LYS A 113 -2.25 19.33 -13.76
C LYS A 113 -2.42 18.19 -12.76
N SER A 114 -1.88 18.35 -11.54
CA SER A 114 -2.00 17.38 -10.46
C SER A 114 -1.77 18.06 -9.09
N LEU A 115 -1.88 17.30 -8.02
CA LEU A 115 -1.57 17.76 -6.67
C LEU A 115 -0.43 16.91 -6.09
N TYR A 116 0.59 17.57 -5.59
CA TYR A 116 1.61 16.99 -4.75
C TYR A 116 1.13 17.08 -3.30
N ILE A 117 0.63 15.98 -2.76
CA ILE A 117 0.10 15.91 -1.38
C ILE A 117 1.26 15.89 -0.40
N THR A 118 1.25 16.81 0.56
CA THR A 118 2.24 16.89 1.63
C THR A 118 1.71 16.31 2.94
N ASP A 119 0.41 16.44 3.20
CA ASP A 119 -0.22 15.99 4.43
C ASP A 119 -1.60 15.38 4.18
N LEU A 120 -1.93 14.36 4.97
CA LEU A 120 -3.25 13.74 5.04
C LEU A 120 -3.86 13.96 6.43
N ILE A 121 -5.10 14.42 6.47
CA ILE A 121 -5.80 14.76 7.71
C ILE A 121 -6.82 13.66 8.04
N GLY A 122 -6.49 12.86 9.04
CA GLY A 122 -7.35 11.78 9.51
C GLY A 122 -7.09 10.43 8.83
N ARG A 123 -8.02 9.48 9.03
CA ARG A 123 -8.00 8.15 8.43
C ARG A 123 -9.20 8.03 7.51
N GLY A 124 -8.95 7.86 6.22
CA GLY A 124 -9.99 7.91 5.20
C GLY A 124 -10.28 6.59 4.49
N SER A 125 -9.77 5.46 4.97
CA SER A 125 -9.93 4.17 4.30
C SER A 125 -10.88 3.24 5.03
N ASP A 126 -11.90 2.74 4.32
CA ASP A 126 -12.72 1.60 4.74
C ASP A 126 -12.16 0.33 4.09
N THR A 127 -11.65 -0.58 4.90
CA THR A 127 -11.06 -1.83 4.41
C THR A 127 -12.09 -2.91 4.09
N ILE A 128 -13.37 -2.68 4.36
CA ILE A 128 -14.47 -3.61 4.01
C ILE A 128 -15.00 -3.30 2.61
N THR A 129 -15.28 -2.02 2.33
CA THR A 129 -15.83 -1.56 1.04
C THR A 129 -14.77 -1.15 0.04
N GLY A 130 -13.61 -0.71 0.53
CA GLY A 130 -12.56 -0.09 -0.27
C GLY A 130 -12.74 1.41 -0.48
N ASP A 131 -13.75 2.03 0.13
CA ASP A 131 -13.95 3.46 -0.01
C ASP A 131 -12.85 4.25 0.68
N TYR A 132 -12.43 5.33 0.04
CA TYR A 132 -11.38 6.21 0.52
C TYR A 132 -11.82 7.67 0.40
N SER A 133 -11.74 8.39 1.52
CA SER A 133 -12.01 9.83 1.54
C SER A 133 -11.25 10.47 2.71
N VAL A 134 -10.36 11.41 2.42
CA VAL A 134 -9.50 12.04 3.44
C VAL A 134 -9.27 13.50 3.13
N GLY A 135 -9.19 14.32 4.17
CA GLY A 135 -8.70 15.69 4.06
C GLY A 135 -7.23 15.72 3.70
N ALA A 136 -6.81 16.68 2.89
CA ALA A 136 -5.43 16.80 2.46
C ALA A 136 -4.97 18.24 2.31
N SER A 137 -3.66 18.44 2.37
CA SER A 137 -2.96 19.66 2.00
C SER A 137 -1.83 19.30 1.02
N GLY A 138 -1.43 20.25 0.19
CA GLY A 138 -0.39 19.98 -0.79
C GLY A 138 -0.02 21.18 -1.63
N ILE A 139 0.60 20.92 -2.75
CA ILE A 139 1.06 21.92 -3.71
C ILE A 139 0.45 21.57 -5.08
N LEU A 140 -0.16 22.54 -5.74
CA LEU A 140 -0.64 22.37 -7.10
C LEU A 140 0.56 22.19 -8.05
N ILE A 141 0.47 21.23 -8.95
CA ILE A 141 1.40 21.08 -10.06
C ILE A 141 0.68 21.52 -11.34
N GLU A 142 1.27 22.46 -12.08
CA GLU A 142 0.78 22.90 -13.38
C GLU A 142 1.93 22.91 -14.39
N ASN A 143 1.70 22.27 -15.54
CA ASN A 143 2.68 22.17 -16.63
C ASN A 143 4.07 21.67 -16.21
N GLY A 144 4.12 20.73 -15.26
CA GLY A 144 5.36 20.14 -14.77
C GLY A 144 6.10 20.94 -13.70
N GLU A 145 5.51 22.02 -13.19
CA GLU A 145 6.11 22.89 -12.18
C GLU A 145 5.26 22.94 -10.91
N LEU A 146 5.93 23.05 -9.76
CA LEU A 146 5.27 23.26 -8.46
C LEU A 146 4.76 24.70 -8.39
N GLY A 147 3.47 24.87 -8.18
CA GLY A 147 2.78 26.13 -8.08
C GLY A 147 2.53 26.55 -6.62
N TYR A 148 1.30 26.95 -6.31
CA TYR A 148 0.91 27.43 -4.98
C TYR A 148 0.42 26.31 -4.07
N ALA A 149 0.53 26.53 -2.76
CA ALA A 149 0.01 25.62 -1.74
C ALA A 149 -1.53 25.62 -1.74
N VAL A 150 -2.10 24.44 -1.54
CA VAL A 150 -3.54 24.21 -1.38
C VAL A 150 -3.79 23.50 -0.05
N ASN A 151 -4.84 23.96 0.64
CA ASN A 151 -5.26 23.43 1.93
C ASN A 151 -6.75 23.11 1.90
N GLU A 152 -7.22 22.40 2.92
CA GLU A 152 -8.65 22.12 3.14
C GLU A 152 -9.32 21.47 1.92
N ILE A 153 -8.58 20.62 1.21
CA ILE A 153 -9.11 19.81 0.14
C ILE A 153 -9.49 18.42 0.65
N THR A 154 -10.39 17.76 -0.04
CA THR A 154 -10.71 16.35 0.16
C THR A 154 -10.31 15.59 -1.07
N ILE A 155 -9.58 14.50 -0.88
CA ILE A 155 -9.29 13.52 -1.93
C ILE A 155 -10.11 12.26 -1.67
N ALA A 156 -10.76 11.73 -2.71
CA ALA A 156 -11.65 10.58 -2.56
C ALA A 156 -11.53 9.63 -3.75
N GLY A 157 -11.84 8.36 -3.50
CA GLY A 157 -11.80 7.30 -4.50
C GLY A 157 -12.20 5.94 -3.91
N ASN A 158 -11.94 4.89 -4.66
CA ASN A 158 -12.02 3.52 -4.16
C ASN A 158 -10.62 2.90 -4.20
N LEU A 159 -10.19 2.25 -3.12
CA LEU A 159 -8.84 1.69 -2.98
C LEU A 159 -8.48 0.72 -4.10
N LEU A 160 -9.42 -0.10 -4.60
CA LEU A 160 -9.11 -1.02 -5.68
C LEU A 160 -8.84 -0.31 -7.00
N ASP A 161 -9.57 0.77 -7.28
CA ASP A 161 -9.34 1.60 -8.47
C ASP A 161 -8.05 2.40 -8.31
N MET A 162 -7.79 2.96 -7.13
CA MET A 162 -6.53 3.63 -6.81
C MET A 162 -5.33 2.70 -7.02
N TYR A 163 -5.39 1.46 -6.55
CA TYR A 163 -4.31 0.47 -6.70
C TYR A 163 -4.04 0.11 -8.16
N LYS A 164 -5.08 -0.01 -8.99
CA LYS A 164 -4.93 -0.28 -10.42
C LYS A 164 -4.34 0.89 -11.21
N ASN A 165 -4.54 2.11 -10.71
CA ASN A 165 -4.05 3.34 -11.32
C ASN A 165 -2.84 3.93 -10.57
N LEU A 166 -2.17 3.11 -9.77
CA LEU A 166 -1.01 3.49 -8.97
C LEU A 166 0.27 3.27 -9.77
N ASP A 167 1.19 4.22 -9.67
CA ASP A 167 2.57 4.11 -10.13
C ASP A 167 3.52 4.64 -9.04
N LEU A 168 4.81 4.34 -9.16
CA LEU A 168 5.82 4.59 -8.12
C LEU A 168 7.02 5.34 -8.68
N ALA A 169 7.56 6.23 -7.85
CA ALA A 169 8.89 6.78 -8.07
C ALA A 169 9.99 5.79 -7.66
N ASN A 170 11.25 6.17 -7.86
CA ASN A 170 12.42 5.35 -7.52
C ASN A 170 13.17 5.85 -6.28
N ASP A 171 12.45 6.50 -5.37
CA ASP A 171 12.98 7.18 -4.17
C ASP A 171 12.67 6.42 -2.86
N LEU A 172 12.59 5.09 -2.91
CA LEU A 172 12.39 4.27 -1.72
C LEU A 172 13.56 4.40 -0.75
N GLU A 173 13.24 4.74 0.49
CA GLU A 173 14.17 4.73 1.62
C GLU A 173 13.60 3.87 2.76
N PHE A 174 14.48 3.11 3.43
CA PHE A 174 14.10 2.26 4.57
C PHE A 174 14.31 3.03 5.89
N THR A 175 13.28 3.77 6.30
CA THR A 175 13.31 4.58 7.54
C THR A 175 12.43 3.98 8.64
N TYR A 176 11.38 3.23 8.27
CA TYR A 176 10.37 2.66 9.16
C TYR A 176 10.22 1.15 8.95
N ALA A 177 9.32 0.50 9.70
CA ALA A 177 8.89 -0.87 9.39
C ALA A 177 7.97 -0.94 8.15
N THR A 178 7.34 0.17 7.76
CA THR A 178 6.55 0.26 6.52
C THR A 178 7.11 1.40 5.68
N ASN A 179 7.60 1.09 4.49
CA ASN A 179 8.29 2.04 3.62
C ASN A 179 7.66 2.08 2.22
N SER A 180 7.70 3.25 1.61
CA SER A 180 7.16 3.48 0.28
C SER A 180 7.97 4.54 -0.43
N PRO A 181 8.24 4.37 -1.73
CA PRO A 181 8.65 5.51 -2.55
C PRO A 181 7.47 6.48 -2.69
N SER A 182 7.69 7.62 -3.32
CA SER A 182 6.62 8.53 -3.72
C SER A 182 5.62 7.82 -4.63
N ILE A 183 4.34 8.00 -4.33
CA ILE A 183 3.22 7.31 -5.00
C ILE A 183 2.47 8.29 -5.89
N ILE A 184 2.14 7.86 -7.08
CA ILE A 184 1.26 8.56 -7.99
C ILE A 184 -0.04 7.76 -8.12
N VAL A 185 -1.17 8.42 -7.93
CA VAL A 185 -2.49 7.82 -8.19
C VAL A 185 -3.21 8.67 -9.21
N ASN A 186 -3.50 8.06 -10.35
CA ASN A 186 -4.26 8.72 -11.41
C ASN A 186 -5.77 8.66 -11.11
N GLN A 187 -6.50 9.69 -11.53
CA GLN A 187 -7.97 9.72 -11.54
C GLN A 187 -8.63 9.66 -10.15
N MET A 188 -8.14 10.44 -9.21
CA MET A 188 -8.84 10.66 -7.94
C MET A 188 -9.82 11.83 -8.03
N THR A 189 -10.91 11.76 -7.27
CA THR A 189 -11.80 12.90 -7.08
C THR A 189 -11.16 13.86 -6.07
N ILE A 190 -11.09 15.14 -6.44
CA ILE A 190 -10.59 16.21 -5.58
C ILE A 190 -11.70 17.22 -5.41
N ALA A 191 -12.05 17.52 -4.17
CA ALA A 191 -13.03 18.53 -3.80
C ALA A 191 -12.39 19.54 -2.85
N GLY A 192 -12.72 20.80 -3.01
CA GLY A 192 -12.21 21.93 -2.24
C GLY A 192 -12.41 23.24 -2.99
N LYS A 193 -12.22 24.36 -2.28
CA LYS A 193 -12.29 25.70 -2.89
C LYS A 193 -10.91 26.18 -3.28
#